data_281272c27ea7fcfc41efc00ae4971594
#
_entry.id   281272c27ea7fcfc41efc00ae4971594
#
_cell.length_a   1.000
_cell.length_b   1.000
_cell.length_c   1.000
_cell.angle_alpha   90.00
_cell.angle_beta   90.00
_cell.angle_gamma   90.00
#
_symmetry.space_group_name_H-M   'P 1'
#
loop_
_entity.id
_entity.type
_entity.pdbx_description
1 polymer ?
#
loop_
_entity_poly.entity_id
_entity_poly.type
_entity_poly.pdbx_seq_one_letter_code
_entity_poly.pdbx_strand_id
1 'polypeptide(L)'
;MKHAFLAALLVAISATLGFAAESTRPALREYDILRAFPPGRLATLSAGDIPDAHGFTGNNRAHGKWIESGPQRGSCRGVIAAVVAGDLAAADNAWRGIEVAFAHQRPDGGFIAHPQANGKVASAFPANVETAYFFLQELGRAILVIRQSPHAAHFTARLAVLEPKLRRAADYINSGFDTIVPKVGHSVNRVIIAAKAFGTCGVVLGDDKLIAQARRLIAHALTLRDKEGVFIENGGRDSSYNVVSILFGSVLALHVSLPEFEAILPAAVAWQLTRVLPTGEIDVKNNTRTGVGKEANAFGQAKTVNYNEVIFALTYYGLIHRDPAALDAASRVFDYTHQNPKPRKAPP
;
A
#
# COMPACT_ATOMS: atom_id res chain seq x y z
N MET A 1 26.32 71.92 -27.02
CA MET A 1 26.48 71.80 -25.57
C MET A 1 25.06 71.69 -24.95
N LYS A 2 24.59 70.55 -24.59
CA LYS A 2 23.53 70.32 -23.59
C LYS A 2 23.48 68.82 -23.35
N HIS A 3 24.00 68.37 -22.18
CA HIS A 3 23.97 67.04 -21.71
C HIS A 3 22.54 66.71 -21.15
N ALA A 4 21.91 65.66 -21.62
CA ALA A 4 20.69 65.07 -21.04
C ALA A 4 21.07 63.79 -20.29
N PHE A 5 20.96 63.82 -18.97
CA PHE A 5 21.08 62.64 -18.09
C PHE A 5 19.82 61.78 -18.22
N LEU A 6 20.02 60.52 -18.60
CA LEU A 6 18.96 59.53 -18.58
C LEU A 6 19.08 58.75 -17.24
N ALA A 7 18.14 58.96 -16.34
CA ALA A 7 18.04 58.20 -15.09
C ALA A 7 17.29 56.87 -15.36
N ALA A 8 17.98 55.76 -15.24
CA ALA A 8 17.38 54.43 -15.29
C ALA A 8 16.77 54.07 -13.93
N LEU A 9 15.46 53.93 -13.90
CA LEU A 9 14.69 53.48 -12.73
C LEU A 9 14.72 51.94 -12.69
N LEU A 10 15.52 51.34 -11.82
CA LEU A 10 15.53 49.92 -11.51
C LEU A 10 14.34 49.62 -10.58
N VAL A 11 13.28 49.02 -11.10
CA VAL A 11 12.21 48.46 -10.30
C VAL A 11 12.64 47.06 -9.86
N ALA A 12 13.03 46.92 -8.60
CA ALA A 12 13.25 45.61 -7.96
C ALA A 12 11.90 44.96 -7.67
N ILE A 13 11.51 43.95 -8.48
CA ILE A 13 10.38 43.10 -8.18
C ILE A 13 10.86 42.07 -7.14
N SER A 14 10.60 42.33 -5.88
CA SER A 14 10.75 41.34 -4.80
C SER A 14 9.63 40.29 -4.96
N ALA A 15 9.94 39.19 -5.59
CA ALA A 15 9.08 37.99 -5.57
C ALA A 15 9.14 37.41 -4.15
N THR A 16 8.22 37.79 -3.29
CA THR A 16 7.94 37.08 -2.05
C THR A 16 7.34 35.72 -2.45
N LEU A 17 8.20 34.67 -2.44
CA LEU A 17 7.75 33.30 -2.40
C LEU A 17 6.95 33.13 -1.10
N GLY A 18 5.62 33.19 -1.22
CA GLY A 18 4.73 32.83 -0.15
C GLY A 18 4.94 31.33 0.15
N PHE A 19 5.64 31.02 1.23
CA PHE A 19 5.58 29.72 1.84
C PHE A 19 4.11 29.49 2.18
N ALA A 20 3.49 28.56 1.45
CA ALA A 20 2.14 28.08 1.78
C ALA A 20 2.19 27.64 3.25
N ALA A 21 1.33 28.24 4.07
CA ALA A 21 1.20 27.88 5.47
C ALA A 21 1.02 26.36 5.54
N GLU A 22 1.94 25.68 6.23
CA GLU A 22 1.78 24.25 6.58
C GLU A 22 0.40 24.10 7.20
N SER A 23 -0.43 23.31 6.54
CA SER A 23 -1.77 23.00 7.02
C SER A 23 -1.64 22.39 8.41
N THR A 24 -2.06 23.12 9.44
CA THR A 24 -2.09 22.69 10.85
C THR A 24 -3.22 21.70 11.09
N ARG A 25 -3.46 20.75 10.16
CA ARG A 25 -4.30 19.61 10.46
C ARG A 25 -3.59 18.77 11.53
N PRO A 26 -4.24 18.42 12.65
CA PRO A 26 -3.66 17.45 13.56
C PRO A 26 -3.31 16.20 12.76
N ALA A 27 -2.07 15.72 12.93
CA ALA A 27 -1.59 14.55 12.21
C ALA A 27 -2.56 13.39 12.44
N LEU A 28 -3.28 12.98 11.40
CA LEU A 28 -4.23 11.87 11.47
C LEU A 28 -3.45 10.59 11.73
N ARG A 29 -3.76 9.91 12.83
CA ARG A 29 -3.16 8.60 13.11
C ARG A 29 -3.93 7.52 12.35
N GLU A 30 -3.23 6.63 11.69
CA GLU A 30 -3.86 5.54 10.97
C GLU A 30 -4.71 4.64 11.87
N TYR A 31 -4.27 4.41 13.10
CA TYR A 31 -5.05 3.69 14.10
C TYR A 31 -6.45 4.28 14.32
N ASP A 32 -6.56 5.60 14.40
CA ASP A 32 -7.85 6.26 14.61
C ASP A 32 -8.75 6.17 13.37
N ILE A 33 -8.18 6.26 12.18
CA ILE A 33 -8.91 6.04 10.92
C ILE A 33 -9.47 4.62 10.86
N LEU A 34 -8.65 3.61 11.19
CA LEU A 34 -9.08 2.21 11.20
C LEU A 34 -10.19 1.94 12.23
N ARG A 35 -10.12 2.58 13.38
CA ARG A 35 -11.20 2.52 14.41
C ARG A 35 -12.50 3.16 13.96
N ALA A 36 -12.43 4.14 13.06
CA ALA A 36 -13.60 4.81 12.51
C ALA A 36 -14.27 4.01 11.36
N PHE A 37 -13.70 2.87 10.97
CA PHE A 37 -14.37 1.97 10.01
C PHE A 37 -15.72 1.50 10.58
N PRO A 38 -16.73 1.32 9.72
CA PRO A 38 -18.01 0.79 10.18
C PRO A 38 -17.84 -0.53 10.94
N PRO A 39 -18.61 -0.76 12.02
CA PRO A 39 -18.49 -1.93 12.88
C PRO A 39 -18.46 -3.25 12.08
N GLY A 40 -17.56 -4.15 12.44
CA GLY A 40 -17.38 -5.46 11.80
C GLY A 40 -16.73 -5.44 10.43
N ARG A 41 -16.69 -4.28 9.72
CA ARG A 41 -16.16 -4.20 8.36
C ARG A 41 -14.68 -4.57 8.30
N LEU A 42 -13.86 -4.04 9.20
CA LEU A 42 -12.43 -4.33 9.23
C LEU A 42 -12.16 -5.82 9.48
N ALA A 43 -12.87 -6.45 10.42
CA ALA A 43 -12.76 -7.87 10.71
C ALA A 43 -13.13 -8.72 9.48
N THR A 44 -14.22 -8.39 8.79
CA THR A 44 -14.65 -9.08 7.57
C THR A 44 -13.60 -8.97 6.45
N LEU A 45 -13.06 -7.78 6.20
CA LEU A 45 -12.06 -7.55 5.17
C LEU A 45 -10.73 -8.27 5.47
N SER A 46 -10.42 -8.50 6.75
CA SER A 46 -9.18 -9.13 7.21
C SER A 46 -9.34 -10.63 7.52
N ALA A 47 -10.53 -11.19 7.37
CA ALA A 47 -10.79 -12.61 7.72
C ALA A 47 -9.89 -13.61 6.97
N GLY A 48 -9.46 -13.27 5.75
CA GLY A 48 -8.54 -14.08 4.94
C GLY A 48 -7.07 -13.97 5.35
N ASP A 49 -6.72 -13.07 6.25
CA ASP A 49 -5.36 -12.74 6.65
C ASP A 49 -4.88 -13.47 7.91
N ILE A 50 -5.74 -14.29 8.51
CA ILE A 50 -5.38 -15.14 9.67
C ILE A 50 -4.43 -16.24 9.18
N PRO A 51 -3.24 -16.43 9.78
CA PRO A 51 -2.34 -17.50 9.39
C PRO A 51 -2.88 -18.88 9.75
N ASP A 52 -2.43 -19.90 9.02
CA ASP A 52 -2.72 -21.30 9.34
C ASP A 52 -1.89 -21.83 10.53
N ALA A 53 -1.98 -23.13 10.82
CA ALA A 53 -1.24 -23.75 11.91
C ALA A 53 0.28 -23.64 11.76
N HIS A 54 0.79 -23.51 10.52
CA HIS A 54 2.21 -23.31 10.21
C HIS A 54 2.64 -21.83 10.20
N GLY A 55 1.71 -20.91 10.42
CA GLY A 55 1.96 -19.47 10.35
C GLY A 55 1.95 -18.92 8.92
N PHE A 56 1.42 -19.65 7.93
CA PHE A 56 1.41 -19.21 6.54
C PHE A 56 0.14 -18.43 6.18
N THR A 57 0.30 -17.44 5.31
CA THR A 57 -0.80 -16.69 4.69
C THR A 57 -0.69 -16.69 3.16
N GLY A 58 -1.75 -16.29 2.48
CA GLY A 58 -1.78 -16.14 1.01
C GLY A 58 -1.30 -17.39 0.28
N ASN A 59 -0.39 -17.23 -0.68
CA ASN A 59 0.11 -18.35 -1.49
C ASN A 59 0.90 -19.38 -0.68
N ASN A 60 1.63 -18.97 0.38
CA ASN A 60 2.33 -19.92 1.24
C ASN A 60 1.33 -20.89 1.87
N ARG A 61 0.21 -20.37 2.42
CA ARG A 61 -0.88 -21.20 2.95
C ARG A 61 -1.55 -22.06 1.87
N ALA A 62 -1.81 -21.50 0.69
CA ALA A 62 -2.43 -22.24 -0.41
C ALA A 62 -1.59 -23.42 -0.89
N HIS A 63 -0.27 -23.36 -0.76
CA HIS A 63 0.66 -24.44 -1.09
C HIS A 63 1.04 -25.32 0.12
N GLY A 64 0.61 -24.99 1.34
CA GLY A 64 0.99 -25.68 2.57
C GLY A 64 2.49 -25.65 2.89
N LYS A 65 3.24 -24.74 2.28
CA LYS A 65 4.70 -24.59 2.45
C LYS A 65 5.16 -23.16 2.21
N TRP A 66 6.36 -22.85 2.70
CA TRP A 66 7.01 -21.59 2.39
C TRP A 66 7.38 -21.50 0.90
N ILE A 67 6.99 -20.42 0.25
CA ILE A 67 7.35 -20.06 -1.13
C ILE A 67 8.19 -18.78 -1.13
N GLU A 68 7.68 -17.71 -0.50
CA GLU A 68 8.29 -16.39 -0.52
C GLU A 68 7.72 -15.49 0.59
N SER A 69 8.36 -14.34 0.85
CA SER A 69 7.93 -13.42 1.92
C SER A 69 6.66 -12.63 1.59
N GLY A 70 6.44 -12.25 0.33
CA GLY A 70 5.35 -11.37 -0.07
C GLY A 70 3.95 -11.79 0.43
N PRO A 71 3.56 -13.08 0.39
CA PRO A 71 2.29 -13.56 0.94
C PRO A 71 2.11 -13.29 2.44
N GLN A 72 3.19 -13.24 3.22
CA GLN A 72 3.11 -13.03 4.69
C GLN A 72 2.65 -11.62 5.08
N ARG A 73 2.49 -10.69 4.12
CA ARG A 73 1.78 -9.42 4.36
C ARG A 73 0.37 -9.62 4.93
N GLY A 74 -0.26 -10.77 4.68
CA GLY A 74 -1.54 -11.12 5.30
C GLY A 74 -1.45 -11.11 6.82
N SER A 75 -0.42 -11.76 7.41
CA SER A 75 -0.21 -11.74 8.86
C SER A 75 -0.12 -10.33 9.43
N CYS A 76 0.56 -9.42 8.73
CA CYS A 76 0.65 -8.01 9.15
C CYS A 76 -0.73 -7.34 9.18
N ARG A 77 -1.58 -7.57 8.17
CA ARG A 77 -2.96 -7.06 8.15
C ARG A 77 -3.82 -7.69 9.24
N GLY A 78 -3.63 -8.98 9.51
CA GLY A 78 -4.27 -9.69 10.62
C GLY A 78 -3.92 -9.05 11.98
N VAL A 79 -2.64 -8.72 12.20
CA VAL A 79 -2.20 -7.99 13.40
C VAL A 79 -2.88 -6.61 13.48
N ILE A 80 -2.90 -5.84 12.39
CA ILE A 80 -3.56 -4.53 12.35
C ILE A 80 -5.02 -4.65 12.77
N ALA A 81 -5.77 -5.56 12.15
CA ALA A 81 -7.19 -5.72 12.43
C ALA A 81 -7.46 -6.12 13.89
N ALA A 82 -6.67 -7.05 14.42
CA ALA A 82 -6.78 -7.51 15.79
C ALA A 82 -6.41 -6.43 16.81
N VAL A 83 -5.33 -5.68 16.58
CA VAL A 83 -4.92 -4.55 17.44
C VAL A 83 -6.00 -3.46 17.46
N VAL A 84 -6.59 -3.14 16.32
CA VAL A 84 -7.68 -2.15 16.22
C VAL A 84 -8.94 -2.62 16.95
N ALA A 85 -9.23 -3.92 16.89
CA ALA A 85 -10.34 -4.54 17.62
C ALA A 85 -10.07 -4.70 19.14
N GLY A 86 -8.81 -4.57 19.59
CA GLY A 86 -8.42 -4.84 20.96
C GLY A 86 -8.30 -6.34 21.29
N ASP A 87 -8.32 -7.20 20.28
CA ASP A 87 -8.16 -8.66 20.42
C ASP A 87 -6.67 -9.05 20.38
N LEU A 88 -6.04 -9.00 21.55
CA LEU A 88 -4.60 -9.31 21.64
C LEU A 88 -4.29 -10.78 21.38
N ALA A 89 -5.21 -11.70 21.67
CA ALA A 89 -5.00 -13.12 21.37
C ALA A 89 -4.99 -13.37 19.84
N ALA A 90 -5.91 -12.75 19.10
CA ALA A 90 -5.89 -12.80 17.65
C ALA A 90 -4.65 -12.10 17.07
N ALA A 91 -4.21 -10.99 17.69
CA ALA A 91 -2.99 -10.29 17.28
C ALA A 91 -1.73 -11.16 17.48
N ASP A 92 -1.64 -11.88 18.60
CA ASP A 92 -0.56 -12.83 18.88
C ASP A 92 -0.55 -14.00 17.88
N ASN A 93 -1.72 -14.53 17.55
CA ASN A 93 -1.84 -15.57 16.52
C ASN A 93 -1.39 -15.05 15.15
N ALA A 94 -1.82 -13.85 14.76
CA ALA A 94 -1.40 -13.24 13.50
C ALA A 94 0.10 -12.94 13.46
N TRP A 95 0.69 -12.54 14.59
CA TRP A 95 2.12 -12.26 14.74
C TRP A 95 3.02 -13.44 14.38
N ARG A 96 2.56 -14.68 14.65
CA ARG A 96 3.30 -15.90 14.28
C ARG A 96 3.72 -15.93 12.81
N GLY A 97 2.91 -15.42 11.91
CA GLY A 97 3.26 -15.37 10.49
C GLY A 97 4.39 -14.37 10.19
N ILE A 98 4.54 -13.32 10.98
CA ILE A 98 5.69 -12.41 10.91
C ILE A 98 6.96 -13.14 11.39
N GLU A 99 6.89 -13.87 12.49
CA GLU A 99 8.00 -14.68 13.01
C GLU A 99 8.45 -15.73 11.99
N VAL A 100 7.50 -16.40 11.35
CA VAL A 100 7.78 -17.37 10.28
C VAL A 100 8.48 -16.70 9.09
N ALA A 101 8.08 -15.48 8.69
CA ALA A 101 8.77 -14.76 7.63
C ALA A 101 10.26 -14.53 8.00
N PHE A 102 10.52 -14.07 9.22
CA PHE A 102 11.89 -13.81 9.68
C PHE A 102 12.70 -15.08 10.02
N ALA A 103 12.06 -16.22 10.22
CA ALA A 103 12.75 -17.52 10.26
C ALA A 103 13.34 -17.91 8.90
N HIS A 104 12.80 -17.35 7.80
CA HIS A 104 13.29 -17.53 6.43
C HIS A 104 14.14 -16.34 5.93
N GLN A 105 14.54 -15.42 6.83
CA GLN A 105 15.46 -14.35 6.46
C GLN A 105 16.86 -14.88 6.24
N ARG A 106 17.49 -14.45 5.14
CA ARG A 106 18.88 -14.76 4.81
C ARG A 106 19.86 -13.84 5.54
N PRO A 107 21.15 -14.20 5.61
CA PRO A 107 22.17 -13.33 6.22
C PRO A 107 22.29 -11.96 5.56
N ASP A 108 22.03 -11.85 4.24
CA ASP A 108 22.05 -10.59 3.48
C ASP A 108 20.81 -9.71 3.72
N GLY A 109 19.87 -10.15 4.55
CA GLY A 109 18.62 -9.43 4.87
C GLY A 109 17.46 -9.76 3.95
N GLY A 110 17.67 -10.35 2.78
CA GLY A 110 16.62 -10.86 1.91
C GLY A 110 15.92 -12.08 2.51
N PHE A 111 15.00 -12.65 1.77
CA PHE A 111 14.26 -13.84 2.22
C PHE A 111 14.49 -15.02 1.29
N ILE A 112 14.44 -16.23 1.84
CA ILE A 112 14.43 -17.44 1.04
C ILE A 112 13.20 -17.37 0.13
N ALA A 113 13.38 -17.67 -1.16
CA ALA A 113 12.30 -17.74 -2.13
C ALA A 113 12.51 -18.94 -3.05
N HIS A 114 11.42 -19.64 -3.32
CA HIS A 114 11.41 -20.81 -4.20
C HIS A 114 10.75 -20.49 -5.54
N PRO A 115 11.14 -21.14 -6.63
CA PRO A 115 10.46 -21.03 -7.90
C PRO A 115 8.97 -21.33 -7.75
N GLN A 116 8.12 -20.49 -8.33
CA GLN A 116 6.68 -20.72 -8.36
C GLN A 116 6.32 -21.72 -9.48
N ALA A 117 5.18 -22.38 -9.34
CA ALA A 117 4.69 -23.37 -10.31
C ALA A 117 4.52 -22.82 -11.74
N ASN A 118 4.39 -21.50 -11.89
CA ASN A 118 4.29 -20.79 -13.17
C ASN A 118 5.65 -20.45 -13.81
N GLY A 119 6.75 -21.03 -13.34
CA GLY A 119 8.11 -20.78 -13.83
C GLY A 119 8.71 -19.42 -13.45
N LYS A 120 8.04 -18.58 -12.68
CA LYS A 120 8.63 -17.33 -12.17
C LYS A 120 9.68 -17.66 -11.11
N VAL A 121 10.90 -17.19 -11.35
CA VAL A 121 12.03 -17.40 -10.44
C VAL A 121 12.09 -16.24 -9.44
N ALA A 122 11.42 -16.39 -8.30
CA ALA A 122 11.46 -15.39 -7.22
C ALA A 122 12.85 -15.32 -6.53
N SER A 123 13.74 -16.28 -6.80
CA SER A 123 15.10 -16.32 -6.26
C SER A 123 16.06 -15.34 -6.93
N ALA A 124 15.80 -14.88 -8.16
CA ALA A 124 16.60 -13.83 -8.80
C ALA A 124 16.54 -12.52 -7.99
N PHE A 125 17.65 -11.80 -7.88
CA PHE A 125 17.79 -10.63 -7.01
C PHE A 125 16.65 -9.61 -7.16
N PRO A 126 16.30 -9.10 -8.36
CA PRO A 126 15.21 -8.13 -8.49
C PRO A 126 13.83 -8.71 -8.10
N ALA A 127 13.61 -10.01 -8.31
CA ALA A 127 12.36 -10.67 -7.91
C ALA A 127 12.30 -10.88 -6.40
N ASN A 128 13.44 -11.17 -5.76
CA ASN A 128 13.52 -11.30 -4.30
C ASN A 128 13.35 -9.94 -3.60
N VAL A 129 13.91 -8.85 -4.17
CA VAL A 129 13.64 -7.47 -3.70
C VAL A 129 12.15 -7.17 -3.78
N GLU A 130 11.49 -7.54 -4.89
CA GLU A 130 10.05 -7.33 -5.05
C GLU A 130 9.23 -8.06 -3.98
N THR A 131 9.45 -9.35 -3.77
CA THR A 131 8.70 -10.10 -2.75
C THR A 131 9.00 -9.59 -1.33
N ALA A 132 10.22 -9.12 -1.07
CA ALA A 132 10.58 -8.52 0.21
C ALA A 132 9.81 -7.22 0.45
N TYR A 133 9.79 -6.27 -0.49
CA TYR A 133 9.05 -5.02 -0.27
C TYR A 133 7.52 -5.24 -0.23
N PHE A 134 6.97 -6.27 -0.89
CA PHE A 134 5.56 -6.64 -0.74
C PHE A 134 5.21 -7.06 0.69
N PHE A 135 6.14 -7.70 1.40
CA PHE A 135 5.97 -8.02 2.82
C PHE A 135 6.18 -6.78 3.71
N LEU A 136 7.30 -6.08 3.49
CA LEU A 136 7.74 -4.98 4.36
C LEU A 136 6.77 -3.79 4.37
N GLN A 137 6.05 -3.53 3.27
CA GLN A 137 5.08 -2.44 3.20
C GLN A 137 3.91 -2.61 4.19
N GLU A 138 3.48 -3.84 4.48
CA GLU A 138 2.47 -4.10 5.51
C GLU A 138 3.10 -4.31 6.90
N LEU A 139 4.32 -4.80 6.98
CA LEU A 139 5.02 -4.93 8.25
C LEU A 139 5.33 -3.56 8.87
N GLY A 140 5.93 -2.65 8.09
CA GLY A 140 6.18 -1.28 8.57
C GLY A 140 4.88 -0.58 9.01
N ARG A 141 3.82 -0.71 8.20
CA ARG A 141 2.47 -0.23 8.54
C ARG A 141 1.95 -0.83 9.85
N ALA A 142 2.05 -2.17 10.04
CA ALA A 142 1.58 -2.82 11.25
C ALA A 142 2.31 -2.31 12.50
N ILE A 143 3.62 -2.12 12.42
CA ILE A 143 4.40 -1.55 13.53
C ILE A 143 3.94 -0.13 13.86
N LEU A 144 3.69 0.70 12.84
CA LEU A 144 3.20 2.08 13.04
C LEU A 144 1.81 2.10 13.69
N VAL A 145 0.88 1.25 13.25
CA VAL A 145 -0.44 1.10 13.87
C VAL A 145 -0.35 0.61 15.32
N ILE A 146 0.52 -0.39 15.58
CA ILE A 146 0.78 -0.86 16.96
C ILE A 146 1.28 0.30 17.83
N ARG A 147 2.29 1.07 17.38
CA ARG A 147 2.85 2.20 18.12
C ARG A 147 1.83 3.31 18.38
N GLN A 148 0.85 3.48 17.52
CA GLN A 148 -0.25 4.44 17.67
C GLN A 148 -1.37 3.93 18.57
N SER A 149 -1.45 2.63 18.83
CA SER A 149 -2.52 2.00 19.60
C SER A 149 -2.28 2.08 21.11
N PRO A 150 -3.33 1.94 21.94
CA PRO A 150 -3.17 1.80 23.39
C PRO A 150 -2.50 0.47 23.80
N HIS A 151 -2.31 -0.44 22.84
CA HIS A 151 -1.76 -1.77 23.06
C HIS A 151 -0.25 -1.87 22.75
N ALA A 152 0.43 -0.74 22.48
CA ALA A 152 1.84 -0.70 22.11
C ALA A 152 2.75 -1.46 23.10
N ALA A 153 2.47 -1.36 24.41
CA ALA A 153 3.23 -2.02 25.46
C ALA A 153 3.24 -3.54 25.34
N HIS A 154 2.15 -4.17 24.87
CA HIS A 154 2.06 -5.61 24.64
C HIS A 154 3.10 -6.14 23.64
N PHE A 155 3.50 -5.29 22.69
CA PHE A 155 4.43 -5.67 21.60
C PHE A 155 5.88 -5.24 21.84
N THR A 156 6.19 -4.54 22.93
CA THR A 156 7.52 -3.94 23.16
C THR A 156 8.65 -4.95 23.00
N ALA A 157 8.58 -6.09 23.68
CA ALA A 157 9.61 -7.12 23.60
C ALA A 157 9.76 -7.72 22.21
N ARG A 158 8.63 -7.98 21.52
CA ARG A 158 8.61 -8.50 20.15
C ARG A 158 9.19 -7.52 19.15
N LEU A 159 8.87 -6.23 19.28
CA LEU A 159 9.40 -5.17 18.44
C LEU A 159 10.91 -5.01 18.64
N ALA A 160 11.41 -5.11 19.85
CA ALA A 160 12.86 -5.05 20.14
C ALA A 160 13.63 -6.21 19.47
N VAL A 161 13.07 -7.41 19.49
CA VAL A 161 13.67 -8.59 18.79
C VAL A 161 13.57 -8.45 17.27
N LEU A 162 12.50 -7.81 16.77
CA LEU A 162 12.25 -7.65 15.35
C LEU A 162 13.10 -6.56 14.70
N GLU A 163 13.38 -5.46 15.40
CA GLU A 163 14.01 -4.27 14.84
C GLU A 163 15.33 -4.53 14.12
N PRO A 164 16.31 -5.29 14.65
CA PRO A 164 17.55 -5.57 13.93
C PRO A 164 17.33 -6.42 12.67
N LYS A 165 16.32 -7.28 12.67
CA LYS A 165 15.93 -8.08 11.49
C LYS A 165 15.25 -7.20 10.43
N LEU A 166 14.38 -6.30 10.85
CA LEU A 166 13.74 -5.33 9.97
C LEU A 166 14.77 -4.40 9.32
N ARG A 167 15.77 -3.92 10.08
CA ARG A 167 16.85 -3.10 9.53
C ARG A 167 17.59 -3.83 8.41
N ARG A 168 18.00 -5.08 8.64
CA ARG A 168 18.64 -5.87 7.57
C ARG A 168 17.74 -6.05 6.35
N ALA A 169 16.45 -6.27 6.55
CA ALA A 169 15.51 -6.39 5.44
C ALA A 169 15.33 -5.07 4.67
N ALA A 170 15.29 -3.93 5.39
CA ALA A 170 15.24 -2.61 4.81
C ALA A 170 16.52 -2.27 4.02
N ASP A 171 17.69 -2.61 4.56
CA ASP A 171 18.98 -2.46 3.88
C ASP A 171 19.02 -3.32 2.60
N TYR A 172 18.48 -4.54 2.66
CA TYR A 172 18.37 -5.42 1.49
C TYR A 172 17.52 -4.82 0.37
N ILE A 173 16.32 -4.34 0.66
CA ILE A 173 15.50 -3.69 -0.39
C ILE A 173 16.16 -2.40 -0.88
N ASN A 174 16.84 -1.66 -0.02
CA ASN A 174 17.57 -0.46 -0.40
C ASN A 174 18.77 -0.77 -1.31
N SER A 175 19.47 -1.88 -1.12
CA SER A 175 20.54 -2.33 -2.02
C SER A 175 20.02 -2.66 -3.43
N GLY A 176 18.74 -3.06 -3.53
CA GLY A 176 18.04 -3.34 -4.78
C GLY A 176 17.26 -2.16 -5.35
N PHE A 177 17.34 -0.96 -4.77
CA PHE A 177 16.51 0.19 -5.15
C PHE A 177 16.55 0.48 -6.66
N ASP A 178 17.73 0.52 -7.24
CA ASP A 178 17.92 0.85 -8.67
C ASP A 178 17.36 -0.23 -9.63
N THR A 179 16.98 -1.40 -9.11
CA THR A 179 16.33 -2.45 -9.91
C THR A 179 14.81 -2.31 -9.98
N ILE A 180 14.20 -1.47 -9.12
CA ILE A 180 12.74 -1.39 -8.98
C ILE A 180 12.10 -0.76 -10.21
N VAL A 181 12.50 0.45 -10.57
CA VAL A 181 11.93 1.16 -11.73
C VAL A 181 12.18 0.41 -13.04
N PRO A 182 13.39 -0.07 -13.35
CA PRO A 182 13.60 -0.89 -14.57
C PRO A 182 12.70 -2.12 -14.63
N LYS A 183 12.42 -2.75 -13.50
CA LYS A 183 11.62 -3.97 -13.45
C LYS A 183 10.11 -3.73 -13.49
N VAL A 184 9.62 -2.77 -12.72
CA VAL A 184 8.17 -2.59 -12.46
C VAL A 184 7.68 -1.17 -12.72
N GLY A 185 8.52 -0.27 -13.23
CA GLY A 185 8.20 1.15 -13.40
C GLY A 185 7.04 1.45 -14.36
N HIS A 186 6.58 0.47 -15.13
CA HIS A 186 5.38 0.55 -15.98
C HIS A 186 4.09 0.20 -15.21
N SER A 187 4.21 -0.29 -13.98
CA SER A 187 3.09 -0.72 -13.12
C SER A 187 3.01 0.18 -11.90
N VAL A 188 2.19 1.23 -12.01
CA VAL A 188 2.14 2.30 -11.01
C VAL A 188 1.86 1.77 -9.60
N ASN A 189 0.96 0.80 -9.46
CA ASN A 189 0.64 0.20 -8.17
C ASN A 189 1.85 -0.47 -7.52
N ARG A 190 2.72 -1.15 -8.29
CA ARG A 190 3.93 -1.80 -7.76
C ARG A 190 4.97 -0.79 -7.30
N VAL A 191 5.10 0.33 -8.02
CA VAL A 191 5.97 1.43 -7.62
C VAL A 191 5.51 2.04 -6.29
N ILE A 192 4.19 2.27 -6.13
CA ILE A 192 3.62 2.80 -4.87
C ILE A 192 3.73 1.79 -3.73
N ILE A 193 3.57 0.48 -3.99
CA ILE A 193 3.81 -0.57 -2.98
C ILE A 193 5.27 -0.52 -2.50
N ALA A 194 6.23 -0.41 -3.42
CA ALA A 194 7.62 -0.24 -3.06
C ALA A 194 7.85 1.04 -2.25
N ALA A 195 7.31 2.18 -2.71
CA ALA A 195 7.38 3.45 -1.97
C ALA A 195 6.84 3.31 -0.54
N LYS A 196 5.71 2.62 -0.37
CA LYS A 196 5.13 2.37 0.96
C LYS A 196 6.07 1.54 1.83
N ALA A 197 6.75 0.52 1.28
CA ALA A 197 7.72 -0.27 2.05
C ALA A 197 8.90 0.58 2.52
N PHE A 198 9.50 1.36 1.63
CA PHE A 198 10.59 2.27 1.98
C PHE A 198 10.14 3.31 3.01
N GLY A 199 9.01 3.97 2.79
CA GLY A 199 8.52 5.03 3.66
C GLY A 199 8.13 4.55 5.05
N THR A 200 7.33 3.46 5.15
CA THR A 200 6.91 2.94 6.46
C THR A 200 8.08 2.34 7.24
N CYS A 201 9.00 1.61 6.59
CA CYS A 201 10.22 1.14 7.23
C CYS A 201 11.12 2.31 7.64
N GLY A 202 11.25 3.35 6.81
CA GLY A 202 12.02 4.55 7.12
C GLY A 202 11.50 5.25 8.39
N VAL A 203 10.20 5.43 8.52
CA VAL A 203 9.58 6.02 9.72
C VAL A 203 9.77 5.12 10.95
N VAL A 204 9.59 3.81 10.81
CA VAL A 204 9.77 2.84 11.91
C VAL A 204 11.19 2.86 12.45
N LEU A 205 12.19 2.94 11.55
CA LEU A 205 13.62 2.85 11.85
C LEU A 205 14.30 4.20 12.08
N GLY A 206 13.59 5.33 11.87
CA GLY A 206 14.18 6.67 11.91
C GLY A 206 15.23 6.87 10.82
N ASP A 207 14.96 6.37 9.60
CA ASP A 207 15.92 6.36 8.49
C ASP A 207 15.44 7.28 7.36
N ASP A 208 15.97 8.51 7.33
CA ASP A 208 15.63 9.54 6.34
C ASP A 208 16.00 9.13 4.90
N LYS A 209 17.02 8.27 4.72
CA LYS A 209 17.41 7.78 3.41
C LYS A 209 16.31 6.92 2.80
N LEU A 210 15.70 6.02 3.58
CA LEU A 210 14.57 5.23 3.13
C LEU A 210 13.36 6.11 2.82
N ILE A 211 13.09 7.14 3.63
CA ILE A 211 12.01 8.10 3.38
C ILE A 211 12.27 8.87 2.08
N ALA A 212 13.51 9.29 1.81
CA ALA A 212 13.88 9.95 0.56
C ALA A 212 13.67 9.02 -0.66
N GLN A 213 14.01 7.72 -0.54
CA GLN A 213 13.75 6.73 -1.58
C GLN A 213 12.24 6.56 -1.84
N ALA A 214 11.43 6.53 -0.79
CA ALA A 214 9.98 6.49 -0.93
C ALA A 214 9.45 7.68 -1.75
N ARG A 215 9.91 8.90 -1.45
CA ARG A 215 9.55 10.10 -2.22
C ARG A 215 9.97 10.03 -3.68
N ARG A 216 11.17 9.50 -3.98
CA ARG A 216 11.64 9.28 -5.36
C ARG A 216 10.72 8.33 -6.13
N LEU A 217 10.29 7.23 -5.50
CA LEU A 217 9.34 6.28 -6.11
C LEU A 217 7.95 6.92 -6.32
N ILE A 218 7.47 7.71 -5.38
CA ILE A 218 6.21 8.46 -5.55
C ILE A 218 6.33 9.47 -6.69
N ALA A 219 7.44 10.22 -6.79
CA ALA A 219 7.68 11.14 -7.90
C ALA A 219 7.62 10.39 -9.26
N HIS A 220 8.23 9.19 -9.35
CA HIS A 220 8.10 8.36 -10.55
C HIS A 220 6.65 7.92 -10.79
N ALA A 221 5.93 7.42 -9.76
CA ALA A 221 4.54 7.02 -9.90
C ALA A 221 3.65 8.15 -10.40
N LEU A 222 3.92 9.38 -9.99
CA LEU A 222 3.20 10.58 -10.43
C LEU A 222 3.41 10.90 -11.92
N THR A 223 4.44 10.39 -12.58
CA THR A 223 4.59 10.49 -14.04
C THR A 223 3.68 9.52 -14.80
N LEU A 224 3.14 8.50 -14.12
CA LEU A 224 2.29 7.45 -14.69
C LEU A 224 0.80 7.79 -14.49
N ARG A 225 0.41 9.00 -14.91
CA ARG A 225 -0.98 9.48 -14.88
C ARG A 225 -1.37 9.99 -16.26
N ASP A 226 -2.64 9.86 -16.56
CA ASP A 226 -3.17 10.56 -17.72
C ASP A 226 -3.47 12.04 -17.45
N LYS A 227 -3.94 12.74 -18.48
CA LYS A 227 -4.30 14.17 -18.39
C LYS A 227 -5.44 14.48 -17.41
N GLU A 228 -6.23 13.48 -17.03
CA GLU A 228 -7.33 13.61 -16.09
C GLU A 228 -6.91 13.25 -14.65
N GLY A 229 -5.63 12.90 -14.44
CA GLY A 229 -5.06 12.58 -13.13
C GLY A 229 -5.26 11.14 -12.68
N VAL A 230 -5.79 10.26 -13.53
CA VAL A 230 -5.99 8.84 -13.23
C VAL A 230 -4.70 8.07 -13.40
N PHE A 231 -4.37 7.19 -12.48
CA PHE A 231 -3.20 6.33 -12.58
C PHE A 231 -3.32 5.35 -13.74
N ILE A 232 -2.25 5.26 -14.54
CA ILE A 232 -2.18 4.41 -15.72
C ILE A 232 -1.46 3.11 -15.37
N GLU A 233 -2.11 2.01 -15.65
CA GLU A 233 -1.58 0.66 -15.41
C GLU A 233 -1.41 -0.09 -16.73
N ASN A 234 -0.16 -0.41 -17.09
CA ASN A 234 0.17 -1.07 -18.37
C ASN A 234 -0.42 -0.35 -19.60
N GLY A 235 -0.26 0.97 -19.64
CA GLY A 235 -0.64 1.79 -20.81
C GLY A 235 -2.11 2.23 -20.86
N GLY A 236 -2.91 1.97 -19.81
CA GLY A 236 -4.30 2.44 -19.77
C GLY A 236 -4.89 2.44 -18.37
N ARG A 237 -6.17 2.81 -18.27
CA ARG A 237 -6.89 2.82 -17.00
C ARG A 237 -7.33 1.44 -16.58
N ASP A 238 -7.30 1.18 -15.28
CA ASP A 238 -7.81 -0.06 -14.69
C ASP A 238 -8.44 0.23 -13.33
N SER A 239 -9.74 -0.03 -13.19
CA SER A 239 -10.50 0.31 -11.99
C SER A 239 -10.09 -0.49 -10.73
N SER A 240 -9.47 -1.66 -10.91
CA SER A 240 -8.91 -2.42 -9.79
C SER A 240 -7.51 -1.92 -9.39
N TYR A 241 -6.68 -1.51 -10.35
CA TYR A 241 -5.31 -1.08 -10.07
C TYR A 241 -5.18 0.40 -9.72
N ASN A 242 -6.06 1.27 -10.26
CA ASN A 242 -6.15 2.65 -9.80
C ASN A 242 -6.44 2.72 -8.29
N VAL A 243 -7.38 1.89 -7.83
CA VAL A 243 -7.75 1.83 -6.41
C VAL A 243 -6.61 1.33 -5.51
N VAL A 244 -5.79 0.39 -5.99
CA VAL A 244 -4.58 -0.05 -5.27
C VAL A 244 -3.61 1.11 -5.09
N SER A 245 -3.43 1.92 -6.13
CA SER A 245 -2.56 3.10 -6.09
C SER A 245 -3.09 4.16 -5.12
N ILE A 246 -4.40 4.42 -5.13
CA ILE A 246 -5.07 5.31 -4.17
C ILE A 246 -4.84 4.82 -2.74
N LEU A 247 -5.13 3.54 -2.46
CA LEU A 247 -5.06 2.97 -1.11
C LEU A 247 -3.64 3.06 -0.53
N PHE A 248 -2.66 2.50 -1.22
CA PHE A 248 -1.32 2.41 -0.66
C PHE A 248 -0.62 3.76 -0.59
N GLY A 249 -0.90 4.64 -1.54
CA GLY A 249 -0.40 6.02 -1.48
C GLY A 249 -1.05 6.82 -0.34
N SER A 250 -2.37 6.69 -0.13
CA SER A 250 -3.06 7.34 1.00
C SER A 250 -2.56 6.85 2.36
N VAL A 251 -2.33 5.53 2.49
CA VAL A 251 -1.74 4.97 3.72
C VAL A 251 -0.32 5.50 3.95
N LEU A 252 0.51 5.56 2.90
CA LEU A 252 1.85 6.12 3.02
C LEU A 252 1.83 7.60 3.41
N ALA A 253 0.91 8.39 2.84
CA ALA A 253 0.76 9.83 3.13
C ALA A 253 0.37 10.13 4.58
N LEU A 254 -0.21 9.18 5.32
CA LEU A 254 -0.45 9.31 6.76
C LEU A 254 0.83 9.28 7.60
N HIS A 255 1.93 8.77 7.05
CA HIS A 255 3.19 8.57 7.76
C HIS A 255 4.35 9.38 7.18
N VAL A 256 4.27 9.74 5.90
CA VAL A 256 5.27 10.49 5.16
C VAL A 256 4.58 11.64 4.44
N SER A 257 5.04 12.87 4.63
CA SER A 257 4.49 14.04 3.90
C SER A 257 4.71 13.87 2.39
N LEU A 258 3.60 13.85 1.63
CA LEU A 258 3.54 13.64 0.18
C LEU A 258 2.54 14.60 -0.47
N PRO A 259 2.74 15.94 -0.37
CA PRO A 259 1.76 16.93 -0.79
C PRO A 259 1.40 16.81 -2.29
N GLU A 260 2.35 16.46 -3.15
CA GLU A 260 2.08 16.30 -4.59
C GLU A 260 1.19 15.07 -4.87
N PHE A 261 1.32 14.00 -4.09
CA PHE A 261 0.45 12.84 -4.19
C PHE A 261 -0.96 13.16 -3.66
N GLU A 262 -1.05 13.83 -2.52
CA GLU A 262 -2.32 14.23 -1.93
C GLU A 262 -3.12 15.18 -2.85
N ALA A 263 -2.43 16.06 -3.56
CA ALA A 263 -3.07 17.01 -4.50
C ALA A 263 -3.76 16.33 -5.68
N ILE A 264 -3.33 15.12 -6.08
CA ILE A 264 -3.92 14.41 -7.22
C ILE A 264 -5.00 13.40 -6.83
N LEU A 265 -5.09 13.03 -5.56
CA LEU A 265 -6.04 12.02 -5.08
C LEU A 265 -7.50 12.33 -5.45
N PRO A 266 -8.00 13.60 -5.34
CA PRO A 266 -9.38 13.92 -5.69
C PRO A 266 -9.75 13.52 -7.12
N ALA A 267 -8.86 13.73 -8.10
CA ALA A 267 -9.11 13.37 -9.49
C ALA A 267 -9.14 11.84 -9.69
N ALA A 268 -8.17 11.12 -9.10
CA ALA A 268 -8.13 9.66 -9.18
C ALA A 268 -9.36 9.00 -8.51
N VAL A 269 -9.81 9.57 -7.37
CA VAL A 269 -11.01 9.08 -6.66
C VAL A 269 -12.28 9.44 -7.42
N ALA A 270 -12.41 10.65 -7.96
CA ALA A 270 -13.56 11.05 -8.76
C ALA A 270 -13.77 10.09 -9.94
N TRP A 271 -12.71 9.74 -10.67
CA TRP A 271 -12.81 8.72 -11.71
C TRP A 271 -13.19 7.35 -11.13
N GLN A 272 -12.60 6.93 -10.02
CA GLN A 272 -12.94 5.65 -9.38
C GLN A 272 -14.42 5.57 -8.99
N LEU A 273 -15.01 6.66 -8.50
CA LEU A 273 -16.43 6.73 -8.15
C LEU A 273 -17.32 6.49 -9.37
N THR A 274 -16.94 6.95 -10.57
CA THR A 274 -17.67 6.65 -11.82
C THR A 274 -17.67 5.17 -12.18
N ARG A 275 -16.74 4.38 -11.61
CA ARG A 275 -16.63 2.94 -11.85
C ARG A 275 -17.41 2.09 -10.85
N VAL A 276 -17.99 2.70 -9.82
CA VAL A 276 -18.87 2.03 -8.86
C VAL A 276 -20.31 2.11 -9.38
N LEU A 277 -20.85 1.01 -9.87
CA LEU A 277 -22.21 0.92 -10.35
C LEU A 277 -23.24 1.13 -9.20
N PRO A 278 -24.49 1.48 -9.48
CA PRO A 278 -25.52 1.60 -8.46
C PRO A 278 -25.68 0.35 -7.59
N THR A 279 -25.40 -0.83 -8.14
CA THR A 279 -25.42 -2.12 -7.42
C THR A 279 -24.23 -2.30 -6.46
N GLY A 280 -23.19 -1.48 -6.55
CA GLY A 280 -21.92 -1.67 -5.86
C GLY A 280 -20.90 -2.52 -6.63
N GLU A 281 -21.29 -3.11 -7.76
CA GLU A 281 -20.33 -3.78 -8.65
C GLU A 281 -19.35 -2.76 -9.24
N ILE A 282 -18.11 -3.21 -9.51
CA ILE A 282 -17.11 -2.38 -10.16
C ILE A 282 -17.14 -2.62 -11.67
N ASP A 283 -17.42 -1.57 -12.42
CA ASP A 283 -17.35 -1.60 -13.88
C ASP A 283 -15.90 -1.79 -14.35
N VAL A 284 -15.66 -2.89 -15.04
CA VAL A 284 -14.36 -3.26 -15.61
C VAL A 284 -14.26 -3.02 -17.12
N LYS A 285 -15.27 -2.37 -17.70
CA LYS A 285 -15.28 -2.02 -19.12
C LYS A 285 -14.06 -1.14 -19.44
N ASN A 286 -13.34 -1.49 -20.48
CA ASN A 286 -12.13 -0.81 -20.94
C ASN A 286 -10.94 -0.85 -19.96
N ASN A 287 -10.97 -1.70 -18.92
CA ASN A 287 -9.79 -1.95 -18.10
C ASN A 287 -8.67 -2.58 -18.94
N THR A 288 -7.42 -2.29 -18.59
CA THR A 288 -6.24 -2.87 -19.27
C THR A 288 -5.89 -4.26 -18.79
N ARG A 289 -6.11 -4.57 -17.49
CA ARG A 289 -5.64 -5.82 -16.86
C ARG A 289 -6.76 -6.65 -16.25
N THR A 290 -7.79 -6.00 -15.70
CA THR A 290 -8.86 -6.66 -14.93
C THR A 290 -10.07 -6.90 -15.80
N GLY A 291 -10.60 -8.13 -15.79
CA GLY A 291 -11.79 -8.54 -16.53
C GLY A 291 -11.57 -9.73 -17.43
N VAL A 292 -12.67 -10.27 -17.98
CA VAL A 292 -12.64 -11.41 -18.92
C VAL A 292 -11.93 -10.99 -20.23
N GLY A 293 -11.07 -11.87 -20.74
CA GLY A 293 -10.31 -11.60 -21.97
C GLY A 293 -9.14 -10.63 -21.80
N LYS A 294 -8.82 -10.23 -20.56
CA LYS A 294 -7.65 -9.41 -20.19
C LYS A 294 -6.53 -10.30 -19.66
N GLU A 295 -5.72 -9.79 -18.72
CA GLU A 295 -4.64 -10.58 -18.16
C GLU A 295 -5.14 -11.78 -17.34
N ALA A 296 -4.43 -12.89 -17.47
CA ALA A 296 -4.59 -14.02 -16.56
C ALA A 296 -3.73 -13.87 -15.29
N ASN A 297 -4.22 -14.43 -14.19
CA ASN A 297 -3.43 -14.61 -12.98
C ASN A 297 -2.43 -15.79 -13.15
N ALA A 298 -1.64 -16.08 -12.12
CA ALA A 298 -0.65 -17.16 -12.15
C ALA A 298 -1.23 -18.57 -12.39
N PHE A 299 -2.55 -18.72 -12.29
CA PHE A 299 -3.29 -19.98 -12.50
C PHE A 299 -4.06 -20.00 -13.82
N GLY A 300 -3.79 -19.06 -14.74
CA GLY A 300 -4.48 -18.98 -16.03
C GLY A 300 -5.91 -18.42 -15.96
N GLN A 301 -6.40 -18.01 -14.81
CA GLN A 301 -7.73 -17.44 -14.63
C GLN A 301 -7.71 -15.93 -14.91
N ALA A 302 -8.81 -15.39 -15.43
CA ALA A 302 -8.96 -13.93 -15.61
C ALA A 302 -8.75 -13.21 -14.28
N LYS A 303 -8.02 -12.10 -14.30
CA LYS A 303 -7.89 -11.22 -13.14
C LYS A 303 -9.25 -10.59 -12.82
N THR A 304 -9.64 -10.69 -11.56
CA THR A 304 -10.87 -10.10 -11.04
C THR A 304 -10.57 -8.90 -10.17
N VAL A 305 -11.57 -8.03 -9.99
CA VAL A 305 -11.48 -6.88 -9.06
C VAL A 305 -11.12 -7.35 -7.66
N ASN A 306 -10.19 -6.66 -7.02
CA ASN A 306 -9.94 -6.82 -5.59
C ASN A 306 -10.87 -5.89 -4.80
N TYR A 307 -12.08 -6.39 -4.55
CA TYR A 307 -13.12 -5.63 -3.87
C TYR A 307 -12.71 -5.13 -2.48
N ASN A 308 -11.91 -5.92 -1.74
CA ASN A 308 -11.43 -5.48 -0.42
C ASN A 308 -10.58 -4.20 -0.54
N GLU A 309 -9.69 -4.12 -1.54
CA GLU A 309 -8.88 -2.92 -1.75
C GLU A 309 -9.73 -1.72 -2.19
N VAL A 310 -10.81 -1.94 -2.98
CA VAL A 310 -11.77 -0.89 -3.32
C VAL A 310 -12.44 -0.34 -2.06
N ILE A 311 -12.96 -1.22 -1.20
CA ILE A 311 -13.63 -0.85 0.03
C ILE A 311 -12.67 -0.08 0.96
N PHE A 312 -11.45 -0.60 1.13
CA PHE A 312 -10.42 0.07 1.93
C PHE A 312 -10.08 1.45 1.38
N ALA A 313 -9.78 1.58 0.08
CA ALA A 313 -9.38 2.84 -0.53
C ALA A 313 -10.44 3.93 -0.37
N LEU A 314 -11.70 3.59 -0.72
CA LEU A 314 -12.81 4.55 -0.63
C LEU A 314 -13.15 4.89 0.82
N THR A 315 -13.05 3.92 1.76
CA THR A 315 -13.26 4.20 3.18
C THR A 315 -12.15 5.09 3.75
N TYR A 316 -10.86 4.80 3.44
CA TYR A 316 -9.75 5.67 3.86
C TYR A 316 -9.91 7.08 3.32
N TYR A 317 -10.12 7.22 2.02
CA TYR A 317 -10.30 8.52 1.41
C TYR A 317 -11.48 9.28 2.03
N GLY A 318 -12.62 8.61 2.16
CA GLY A 318 -13.82 9.21 2.74
C GLY A 318 -13.65 9.68 4.19
N LEU A 319 -12.92 8.93 5.01
CA LEU A 319 -12.64 9.31 6.41
C LEU A 319 -11.60 10.42 6.50
N ILE A 320 -10.53 10.37 5.71
CA ILE A 320 -9.45 11.36 5.72
C ILE A 320 -9.95 12.72 5.22
N HIS A 321 -10.70 12.71 4.12
CA HIS A 321 -11.14 13.93 3.42
C HIS A 321 -12.58 14.33 3.76
N ARG A 322 -13.28 13.55 4.62
CA ARG A 322 -14.69 13.75 4.98
C ARG A 322 -15.59 13.76 3.76
N ASP A 323 -15.35 12.82 2.83
CA ASP A 323 -16.08 12.69 1.57
C ASP A 323 -17.21 11.66 1.71
N PRO A 324 -18.48 12.10 1.81
CA PRO A 324 -19.61 11.19 1.98
C PRO A 324 -19.89 10.33 0.75
N ALA A 325 -19.53 10.79 -0.46
CA ALA A 325 -19.73 10.03 -1.69
C ALA A 325 -18.80 8.82 -1.74
N ALA A 326 -17.55 8.98 -1.29
CA ALA A 326 -16.61 7.87 -1.17
C ALA A 326 -17.05 6.85 -0.10
N LEU A 327 -17.58 7.31 1.04
CA LEU A 327 -18.09 6.43 2.10
C LEU A 327 -19.34 5.66 1.65
N ASP A 328 -20.26 6.30 0.94
CA ASP A 328 -21.44 5.67 0.38
C ASP A 328 -21.04 4.62 -0.69
N ALA A 329 -20.16 4.97 -1.60
CA ALA A 329 -19.64 4.04 -2.59
C ALA A 329 -18.95 2.83 -1.94
N ALA A 330 -18.13 3.04 -0.90
CA ALA A 330 -17.51 1.94 -0.13
C ALA A 330 -18.55 1.02 0.50
N SER A 331 -19.67 1.59 0.98
CA SER A 331 -20.77 0.80 1.57
C SER A 331 -21.48 -0.03 0.52
N ARG A 332 -21.84 0.56 -0.64
CA ARG A 332 -22.45 -0.20 -1.75
C ARG A 332 -21.55 -1.35 -2.23
N VAL A 333 -20.26 -1.10 -2.37
CA VAL A 333 -19.31 -2.15 -2.77
C VAL A 333 -19.23 -3.25 -1.72
N PHE A 334 -19.24 -2.92 -0.44
CA PHE A 334 -19.26 -3.89 0.65
C PHE A 334 -20.52 -4.75 0.61
N ASP A 335 -21.71 -4.15 0.46
CA ASP A 335 -22.97 -4.85 0.39
C ASP A 335 -23.04 -5.78 -0.83
N TYR A 336 -22.56 -5.30 -2.00
CA TYR A 336 -22.45 -6.13 -3.21
C TYR A 336 -21.63 -7.40 -2.97
N THR A 337 -20.49 -7.30 -2.28
CA THR A 337 -19.65 -8.47 -2.00
C THR A 337 -20.28 -9.48 -1.05
N HIS A 338 -21.18 -9.03 -0.16
CA HIS A 338 -21.93 -9.90 0.74
C HIS A 338 -23.09 -10.61 0.04
N GLN A 339 -23.73 -9.92 -0.88
CA GLN A 339 -24.83 -10.51 -1.70
C GLN A 339 -24.28 -11.45 -2.78
N ASN A 340 -23.04 -11.23 -3.24
CA ASN A 340 -22.36 -12.00 -4.28
C ASN A 340 -21.04 -12.60 -3.76
N PRO A 341 -21.06 -13.50 -2.77
CA PRO A 341 -19.85 -14.08 -2.23
C PRO A 341 -19.09 -14.85 -3.32
N LYS A 342 -17.79 -14.59 -3.48
CA LYS A 342 -16.97 -15.39 -4.39
C LYS A 342 -17.05 -16.86 -3.96
N PRO A 343 -17.20 -17.79 -4.90
CA PRO A 343 -17.15 -19.20 -4.56
C PRO A 343 -15.84 -19.49 -3.80
N ARG A 344 -15.94 -20.15 -2.65
CA ARG A 344 -14.76 -20.59 -1.91
C ARG A 344 -13.94 -21.48 -2.84
N LYS A 345 -12.68 -21.10 -3.10
CA LYS A 345 -11.77 -22.01 -3.81
C LYS A 345 -11.71 -23.30 -3.03
N ALA A 346 -12.03 -24.40 -3.69
CA ALA A 346 -11.75 -25.71 -3.13
C ALA A 346 -10.23 -25.76 -2.80
N PRO A 347 -9.84 -26.35 -1.68
CA PRO A 347 -8.43 -26.62 -1.42
C PRO A 347 -7.88 -27.44 -2.60
N PRO A 348 -6.64 -27.19 -3.03
CA PRO A 348 -5.99 -27.96 -4.09
C PRO A 348 -5.84 -29.42 -3.72
#